data_cec198129d264672004f6d83d96d834e
#
_entry.id   cec198129d264672004f6d83d96d834e
#
_cell.length_a   1.000
_cell.length_b   1.000
_cell.length_c   1.000
_cell.angle_alpha   90.00
_cell.angle_beta   90.00
_cell.angle_gamma   90.00
#
_symmetry.space_group_name_H-M   'P 1'
#
loop_
_entity.id
_entity.type
_entity.pdbx_description
1 polymer ?
#
loop_
_entity_poly.entity_id
_entity_poly.type
_entity_poly.pdbx_seq_one_letter_code
_entity_poly.pdbx_strand_id
1 'polypeptide(L)' 'MLFHVTLEVAEDGWIVAECPALPGCVSQGKDEKEALENIKEAITAWLWAEDQKAAASLPQDSKRQPIVVAV' A
#
# COMPACT_ATOMS: atom_id res chain seq x y z
N MET A 1 3.11 -6.95 -9.75
CA MET A 1 4.19 -6.11 -9.19
C MET A 1 4.68 -6.69 -7.87
N LEU A 2 5.98 -6.69 -7.62
CA LEU A 2 6.58 -7.29 -6.43
C LEU A 2 7.16 -6.22 -5.50
N PHE A 3 6.90 -6.38 -4.22
CA PHE A 3 7.43 -5.48 -3.18
C PHE A 3 8.14 -6.28 -2.10
N HIS A 4 9.21 -5.72 -1.58
CA HIS A 4 9.83 -6.25 -0.40
C HIS A 4 9.10 -5.72 0.84
N VAL A 5 8.93 -6.57 1.82
CA VAL A 5 8.38 -6.18 3.12
C VAL A 5 9.32 -6.65 4.22
N THR A 6 9.33 -5.92 5.33
CA THR A 6 10.07 -6.32 6.52
C THR A 6 9.09 -6.76 7.59
N LEU A 7 9.52 -7.70 8.43
CA LEU A 7 8.74 -8.20 9.56
C LEU A 7 9.52 -7.97 10.84
N GLU A 8 8.83 -7.55 11.88
CA GLU A 8 9.42 -7.33 13.20
C GLU A 8 8.43 -7.78 14.26
N VAL A 9 8.94 -8.46 15.30
CA VAL A 9 8.12 -8.85 16.44
C VAL A 9 8.06 -7.68 17.42
N ALA A 10 6.85 -7.18 17.67
CA ALA A 10 6.62 -6.11 18.64
C ALA A 10 6.66 -6.63 20.08
N GLU A 11 6.74 -5.73 21.05
CA GLU A 11 6.82 -6.11 22.48
C GLU A 11 5.64 -6.95 22.94
N ASP A 12 4.46 -6.74 22.38
CA ASP A 12 3.25 -7.48 22.70
C ASP A 12 3.15 -8.85 22.00
N GLY A 13 4.17 -9.19 21.20
CA GLY A 13 4.20 -10.45 20.45
C GLY A 13 3.54 -10.39 19.06
N TRP A 14 2.94 -9.28 18.70
CA TRP A 14 2.40 -9.11 17.35
C TRP A 14 3.52 -8.93 16.33
N ILE A 15 3.24 -9.32 15.10
CA ILE A 15 4.18 -9.16 13.99
C ILE A 15 3.80 -7.89 13.24
N VAL A 16 4.75 -6.96 13.11
CA VAL A 16 4.57 -5.74 12.33
C VAL A 16 5.21 -5.94 10.97
N ALA A 17 4.47 -5.65 9.92
CA ALA A 17 4.94 -5.71 8.55
C ALA A 17 5.01 -4.29 7.98
N GLU A 18 6.08 -4.02 7.25
CA GLU A 18 6.27 -2.72 6.63
C GLU A 18 6.74 -2.90 5.19
N CYS A 19 6.26 -2.04 4.30
CA CYS A 19 6.74 -1.98 2.91
C CYS A 19 7.61 -0.74 2.76
N PRO A 20 8.95 -0.87 2.79
CA PRO A 20 9.84 0.29 2.77
C PRO A 20 9.73 1.18 1.54
N ALA A 21 9.33 0.60 0.40
CA ALA A 21 9.17 1.37 -0.84
C ALA A 21 8.00 2.35 -0.79
N LEU A 22 7.02 2.12 0.10
CA LEU A 22 5.80 2.90 0.19
C LEU A 22 5.73 3.57 1.57
N PRO A 23 6.08 4.86 1.68
CA PRO A 23 6.12 5.55 2.98
C PRO A 23 4.80 5.45 3.74
N GLY A 24 4.88 5.02 4.99
CA GLY A 24 3.71 4.87 5.85
C GLY A 24 2.88 3.61 5.62
N CYS A 25 3.32 2.73 4.70
CA CYS A 25 2.61 1.48 4.44
C CYS A 25 3.05 0.42 5.45
N VAL A 26 2.27 0.30 6.53
CA VAL A 26 2.54 -0.59 7.65
C VAL A 26 1.28 -1.35 8.01
N SER A 27 1.43 -2.60 8.42
CA SER A 27 0.33 -3.40 8.92
C SER A 27 0.84 -4.35 10.01
N GLN A 28 -0.05 -5.14 10.60
CA GLN A 28 0.32 -6.07 11.65
C GLN A 28 -0.59 -7.30 11.64
N GLY A 29 -0.16 -8.33 12.34
CA GLY A 29 -0.91 -9.55 12.49
C GLY A 29 -0.47 -10.33 13.72
N LYS A 30 -1.27 -11.28 14.14
CA LYS A 30 -0.96 -12.14 15.30
C LYS A 30 0.22 -13.07 15.01
N ASP A 31 0.38 -13.43 13.75
CA ASP A 31 1.46 -14.29 13.29
C ASP A 31 1.95 -13.77 11.93
N GLU A 32 2.98 -14.41 11.41
CA GLU A 32 3.59 -14.01 10.13
C GLU A 32 2.61 -14.09 8.98
N LYS A 33 1.82 -15.15 8.91
CA LYS A 33 0.84 -15.33 7.83
C LYS A 33 -0.16 -14.19 7.79
N GLU A 34 -0.74 -13.85 8.94
CA GLU A 34 -1.71 -12.78 9.04
C GLU A 34 -1.08 -11.42 8.71
N ALA A 35 0.13 -11.16 9.23
CA ALA A 35 0.84 -9.92 8.94
C ALA A 35 1.11 -9.77 7.43
N LEU A 36 1.51 -10.86 6.75
CA LEU A 36 1.75 -10.82 5.32
C LEU A 36 0.47 -10.61 4.52
N GLU A 37 -0.63 -11.23 4.91
CA GLU A 37 -1.92 -11.01 4.26
C GLU A 37 -2.37 -9.56 4.42
N ASN A 38 -2.22 -9.03 5.64
CA ASN A 38 -2.63 -7.66 5.93
C ASN A 38 -1.76 -6.62 5.21
N ILE A 39 -0.46 -6.84 5.10
CA ILE A 39 0.41 -5.90 4.37
C ILE A 39 0.10 -5.89 2.87
N LYS A 40 -0.31 -7.02 2.29
CA LYS A 40 -0.73 -7.05 0.89
C LYS A 40 -1.93 -6.15 0.65
N GLU A 41 -2.91 -6.19 1.55
CA GLU A 41 -4.07 -5.31 1.48
C GLU A 41 -3.68 -3.85 1.66
N ALA A 42 -2.77 -3.58 2.60
CA ALA A 42 -2.27 -2.23 2.86
C ALA A 42 -1.54 -1.66 1.64
N ILE A 43 -0.73 -2.47 0.96
CA ILE A 43 -0.03 -2.07 -0.26
C ILE A 43 -1.04 -1.70 -1.35
N THR A 44 -2.04 -2.54 -1.56
CA THR A 44 -3.09 -2.31 -2.56
C THR A 44 -3.84 -1.00 -2.26
N ALA A 45 -4.24 -0.81 -1.01
CA ALA A 45 -4.93 0.41 -0.58
C ALA A 45 -4.05 1.65 -0.72
N TRP A 46 -2.76 1.54 -0.38
CA TRP A 46 -1.81 2.64 -0.50
C TRP A 46 -1.65 3.10 -1.95
N LEU A 47 -1.46 2.13 -2.87
CA LEU A 47 -1.32 2.42 -4.30
C LEU A 47 -2.60 3.03 -4.87
N TRP A 48 -3.75 2.53 -4.46
CA TRP A 48 -5.03 3.09 -4.88
C TRP A 48 -5.20 4.53 -4.40
N ALA A 49 -4.85 4.81 -3.15
CA ALA A 49 -4.95 6.16 -2.59
C ALA A 49 -4.03 7.15 -3.31
N GLU A 50 -2.81 6.73 -3.66
CA GLU A 50 -1.88 7.57 -4.41
C GLU A 50 -2.39 7.84 -5.83
N ASP A 51 -2.97 6.85 -6.47
CA ASP A 51 -3.58 7.02 -7.80
C ASP A 51 -4.73 8.02 -7.75
N GLN A 52 -5.58 7.93 -6.71
CA GLN A 52 -6.68 8.86 -6.54
C GLN A 52 -6.20 10.30 -6.30
N LYS A 53 -5.13 10.47 -5.53
CA LYS A 53 -4.52 11.78 -5.32
C LYS A 53 -3.95 12.35 -6.63
N ALA A 54 -3.27 11.52 -7.40
CA ALA A 54 -2.72 11.93 -8.68
C ALA A 54 -3.82 12.36 -9.66
N ALA A 55 -4.90 11.60 -9.73
CA ALA A 55 -6.04 11.92 -10.59
C ALA A 55 -6.72 13.22 -10.15
N ALA A 56 -6.88 13.42 -8.84
CA ALA A 56 -7.51 14.63 -8.30
C ALA A 56 -6.67 15.89 -8.54
N SER A 57 -5.35 15.76 -8.69
CA SER A 57 -4.46 16.90 -8.93
C SER A 57 -4.27 17.23 -10.41
N LEU A 58 -4.87 16.45 -11.32
CA LEU A 58 -4.79 16.72 -12.75
C LEU A 58 -5.56 17.99 -13.11
N PRO A 59 -5.04 18.79 -14.07
CA PRO A 59 -5.76 19.96 -14.54
C PRO A 59 -7.12 19.59 -15.13
N GLN A 60 -8.10 20.45 -14.92
CA GLN A 60 -9.42 20.34 -15.53
C GLN A 60 -9.33 20.74 -17.01
N ASP A 61 -8.63 19.93 -17.79
CA ASP A 61 -8.36 20.18 -19.20
C ASP A 61 -9.01 19.10 -20.04
N SER A 62 -9.80 19.50 -21.04
CA SER A 62 -10.48 18.58 -21.93
C SER A 62 -9.52 17.74 -22.79
N LYS A 63 -8.25 18.13 -22.88
CA LYS A 63 -7.22 17.41 -23.64
C LYS A 63 -6.56 16.29 -22.83
N ARG A 64 -6.69 16.31 -21.50
CA ARG A 64 -6.03 15.35 -20.62
C ARG A 64 -7.04 14.70 -19.68
N GLN A 65 -7.79 13.78 -20.21
CA GLN A 65 -8.75 13.05 -19.40
C GLN A 65 -8.10 11.78 -18.85
N PRO A 66 -8.19 11.54 -17.55
CA PRO A 66 -7.64 10.32 -16.96
C PRO A 66 -8.44 9.10 -17.43
N ILE A 67 -7.70 8.04 -17.76
CA ILE A 67 -8.29 6.77 -18.15
C ILE A 67 -7.73 5.73 -17.19
N VAL A 68 -8.60 4.90 -16.63
CA VAL A 68 -8.20 3.83 -15.71
C VAL A 68 -7.75 2.62 -16.52
N VAL A 69 -6.55 2.13 -16.22
CA VAL A 69 -6.05 0.91 -16.83
C VAL A 69 -5.66 -0.09 -15.73
N ALA A 70 -5.87 -1.37 -16.00
CA ALA A 70 -5.46 -2.44 -15.11
C ALA A 70 -4.08 -2.96 -15.54
N VAL A 71 -3.22 -3.21 -14.57
CA VAL A 71 -1.88 -3.75 -14.81
C VAL A 71 -1.63 -5.02 -14.03
#